data_b1b44c0559e96045356ce49014fbef82
#
_entry.id   b1b44c0559e96045356ce49014fbef82
#
_cell.length_a   1.000
_cell.length_b   1.000
_cell.length_c   1.000
_cell.angle_alpha   90.00
_cell.angle_beta   90.00
_cell.angle_gamma   90.00
#
_symmetry.space_group_name_H-M   'P 1'
#
loop_
_entity.id
_entity.type
_entity.pdbx_description
1 polymer ?
#
loop_
_entity_poly.entity_id
_entity_poly.type
_entity_poly.pdbx_seq_one_letter_code
_entity_poly.pdbx_strand_id
1 'polypeptide(L)'
;MPGTLPFDTANYLAPEHLHLDCPVKSVVYQQDEETITALKAMVPMWFSSLRARWHYYSMAQKNFRGYLQGDEVRLKKYFYVLRPLLAVRWVEAGKGVPPMRFAELLAGSELDAALRAEIDELLERKQRAGEAEYGLRRPLLHAFIRAELARGEIPPLLPDSREGDVKELDSLMYQTVMRRA
;
A
#
# COMPACT_ATOMS: atom_id res chain seq x y z
N MET A 1 -8.43 -38.75 -1.87
CA MET A 1 -7.76 -37.59 -1.25
C MET A 1 -8.17 -36.36 -2.01
N PRO A 2 -9.12 -35.52 -1.58
CA PRO A 2 -9.40 -34.25 -2.21
C PRO A 2 -8.40 -33.24 -1.67
N GLY A 3 -7.51 -32.75 -2.54
CA GLY A 3 -6.63 -31.66 -2.24
C GLY A 3 -7.44 -30.38 -2.14
N THR A 4 -7.73 -29.93 -0.94
CA THR A 4 -8.17 -28.58 -0.62
C THR A 4 -7.02 -27.64 -0.94
N LEU A 5 -7.12 -26.92 -2.05
CA LEU A 5 -6.36 -25.69 -2.24
C LEU A 5 -6.95 -24.69 -1.25
N PRO A 6 -6.17 -24.19 -0.28
CA PRO A 6 -6.62 -23.11 0.54
C PRO A 6 -6.53 -21.83 -0.30
N PHE A 7 -7.53 -21.55 -1.09
CA PHE A 7 -7.75 -20.22 -1.62
C PHE A 7 -8.26 -19.40 -0.44
N ASP A 8 -7.36 -18.78 0.29
CA ASP A 8 -7.70 -17.87 1.37
C ASP A 8 -8.24 -16.57 0.76
N THR A 9 -9.53 -16.58 0.44
CA THR A 9 -10.28 -15.42 -0.07
C THR A 9 -10.15 -14.20 0.84
N ALA A 10 -9.94 -14.40 2.14
CA ALA A 10 -9.70 -13.32 3.09
C ALA A 10 -8.37 -12.60 2.84
N ASN A 11 -7.35 -13.28 2.33
CA ASN A 11 -6.12 -12.63 1.89
C ASN A 11 -6.28 -11.86 0.57
N TYR A 12 -7.23 -12.26 -0.28
CA TYR A 12 -7.49 -11.54 -1.54
C TYR A 12 -8.22 -10.22 -1.32
N LEU A 13 -8.97 -10.09 -0.23
CA LEU A 13 -9.63 -8.85 0.19
C LEU A 13 -8.74 -7.97 1.08
N ALA A 14 -7.50 -8.41 1.35
CA ALA A 14 -6.56 -7.52 1.97
C ALA A 14 -6.37 -6.27 1.08
N PRO A 15 -6.44 -5.05 1.64
CA PRO A 15 -6.44 -3.80 0.87
C PRO A 15 -5.26 -3.64 -0.06
N GLU A 16 -4.16 -4.33 0.22
CA GLU A 16 -2.96 -4.37 -0.61
C GLU A 16 -3.18 -5.06 -1.97
N HIS A 17 -4.20 -5.92 -2.10
CA HIS A 17 -4.55 -6.62 -3.33
C HIS A 17 -5.76 -6.02 -4.04
N LEU A 18 -6.59 -5.25 -3.32
CA LEU A 18 -7.73 -4.56 -3.89
C LEU A 18 -7.28 -3.22 -4.49
N HIS A 19 -6.87 -3.24 -5.74
CA HIS A 19 -6.64 -2.02 -6.54
C HIS A 19 -7.95 -1.28 -6.85
N LEU A 20 -8.89 -1.27 -5.88
CA LEU A 20 -10.22 -0.72 -6.06
C LEU A 20 -10.27 0.81 -6.16
N ASP A 21 -9.19 1.48 -5.75
CA ASP A 21 -9.11 2.95 -5.75
C ASP A 21 -7.94 3.50 -6.59
N CYS A 22 -7.60 2.88 -7.70
CA CYS A 22 -6.64 3.45 -8.64
C CYS A 22 -7.39 4.19 -9.77
N PRO A 23 -7.78 5.47 -9.58
CA PRO A 23 -8.60 6.17 -10.57
C PRO A 23 -7.81 6.72 -11.74
N VAL A 24 -6.49 6.61 -11.78
CA VAL A 24 -5.71 7.39 -12.75
C VAL A 24 -5.01 6.56 -13.81
N LYS A 25 -4.81 5.27 -13.64
CA LYS A 25 -4.22 4.41 -14.69
C LYS A 25 -4.53 2.91 -14.52
N SER A 26 -5.49 2.53 -13.72
CA SER A 26 -6.05 1.19 -13.84
C SER A 26 -6.90 1.17 -15.10
N VAL A 27 -6.46 0.43 -16.08
CA VAL A 27 -7.30 0.17 -17.23
C VAL A 27 -8.40 -0.78 -16.77
N VAL A 28 -9.58 -0.26 -16.55
CA VAL A 28 -10.75 -1.07 -16.28
C VAL A 28 -11.29 -1.52 -17.63
N TYR A 29 -11.05 -2.77 -17.98
CA TYR A 29 -11.56 -3.34 -19.25
C TYR A 29 -13.05 -3.67 -19.15
N GLN A 30 -13.49 -4.15 -17.99
CA GLN A 30 -14.87 -4.46 -17.69
C GLN A 30 -15.07 -4.42 -16.17
N GLN A 31 -16.16 -3.81 -15.73
CA GLN A 31 -16.49 -3.67 -14.32
C GLN A 31 -17.97 -3.86 -14.12
N ASP A 32 -18.34 -4.63 -13.11
CA ASP A 32 -19.70 -4.74 -12.59
C ASP A 32 -19.81 -3.78 -11.39
N GLU A 33 -20.50 -2.66 -11.59
CA GLU A 33 -20.60 -1.59 -10.61
C GLU A 33 -21.24 -2.04 -9.28
N GLU A 34 -22.22 -2.93 -9.36
CA GLU A 34 -22.91 -3.44 -8.18
C GLU A 34 -21.96 -4.30 -7.33
N THR A 35 -21.26 -5.25 -7.98
CA THR A 35 -20.28 -6.12 -7.31
C THR A 35 -19.13 -5.31 -6.70
N ILE A 36 -18.59 -4.34 -7.44
CA ILE A 36 -17.50 -3.50 -6.95
C ILE A 36 -17.94 -2.62 -5.78
N THR A 37 -19.15 -2.08 -5.83
CA THR A 37 -19.70 -1.26 -4.73
C THR A 37 -19.89 -2.12 -3.48
N ALA A 38 -20.43 -3.33 -3.62
CA ALA A 38 -20.59 -4.25 -2.51
C ALA A 38 -19.24 -4.67 -1.90
N LEU A 39 -18.24 -4.99 -2.72
CA LEU A 39 -16.89 -5.29 -2.25
C LEU A 39 -16.26 -4.13 -1.50
N LYS A 40 -16.36 -2.90 -2.02
CA LYS A 40 -15.84 -1.70 -1.36
C LYS A 40 -16.48 -1.47 0.01
N ALA A 41 -17.78 -1.72 0.14
CA ALA A 41 -18.47 -1.61 1.41
C ALA A 41 -17.98 -2.62 2.46
N MET A 42 -17.50 -3.78 2.04
CA MET A 42 -16.99 -4.83 2.94
C MET A 42 -15.52 -4.58 3.39
N VAL A 43 -14.74 -3.84 2.61
CA VAL A 43 -13.30 -3.63 2.90
C VAL A 43 -13.02 -3.17 4.33
N PRO A 44 -13.73 -2.19 4.92
CA PRO A 44 -13.44 -1.73 6.29
C PRO A 44 -13.58 -2.84 7.34
N MET A 45 -14.53 -3.76 7.17
CA MET A 45 -14.77 -4.86 8.12
C MET A 45 -13.68 -5.93 8.07
N TRP A 46 -12.95 -6.01 6.95
CA TRP A 46 -11.89 -6.98 6.73
C TRP A 46 -10.49 -6.39 6.91
N PHE A 47 -10.38 -5.07 7.09
CA PHE A 47 -9.10 -4.41 7.24
C PHE A 47 -8.50 -4.65 8.61
N SER A 48 -7.33 -5.26 8.67
CA SER A 48 -6.52 -5.39 9.89
C SER A 48 -5.38 -4.37 9.87
N SER A 49 -5.45 -3.38 10.75
CA SER A 49 -4.39 -2.37 10.89
C SER A 49 -3.05 -3.00 11.23
N LEU A 50 -3.03 -4.01 12.11
CA LEU A 50 -1.80 -4.71 12.50
C LEU A 50 -1.15 -5.41 11.30
N ARG A 51 -1.93 -6.17 10.51
CA ARG A 51 -1.40 -6.91 9.35
C ARG A 51 -0.96 -5.98 8.23
N ALA A 52 -1.77 -4.96 7.92
CA ALA A 52 -1.42 -3.96 6.93
C ALA A 52 -0.12 -3.23 7.29
N ARG A 53 0.02 -2.83 8.55
CA ARG A 53 1.23 -2.20 9.05
C ARG A 53 2.46 -3.09 8.86
N TRP A 54 2.40 -4.38 9.23
CA TRP A 54 3.51 -5.30 9.05
C TRP A 54 3.84 -5.56 7.59
N HIS A 55 2.83 -5.67 6.73
CA HIS A 55 3.00 -5.82 5.30
C HIS A 55 3.79 -4.64 4.71
N TYR A 56 3.32 -3.41 4.95
CA TYR A 56 3.99 -2.22 4.43
C TYR A 56 5.39 -2.01 5.01
N TYR A 57 5.56 -2.28 6.30
CA TYR A 57 6.88 -2.19 6.93
C TYR A 57 7.89 -3.17 6.32
N SER A 58 7.50 -4.44 6.17
CA SER A 58 8.34 -5.47 5.56
C SER A 58 8.67 -5.14 4.10
N MET A 59 7.70 -4.61 3.36
CA MET A 59 7.91 -4.15 1.98
C MET A 59 8.93 -3.01 1.92
N ALA A 60 8.81 -2.01 2.80
CA ALA A 60 9.75 -0.89 2.85
C ALA A 60 11.17 -1.37 3.19
N GLN A 61 11.30 -2.23 4.20
CA GLN A 61 12.58 -2.79 4.62
C GLN A 61 13.26 -3.60 3.50
N LYS A 62 12.50 -4.48 2.83
CA LYS A 62 13.00 -5.27 1.71
C LYS A 62 13.48 -4.38 0.56
N ASN A 63 12.67 -3.39 0.19
CA ASN A 63 13.01 -2.48 -0.90
C ASN A 63 14.20 -1.59 -0.56
N PHE A 64 14.31 -1.11 0.68
CA PHE A 64 15.47 -0.34 1.13
C PHE A 64 16.76 -1.15 1.05
N ARG A 65 16.74 -2.39 1.55
CA ARG A 65 17.91 -3.30 1.48
C ARG A 65 18.28 -3.67 0.05
N GLY A 66 17.28 -3.85 -0.82
CA GLY A 66 17.51 -4.30 -2.20
C GLY A 66 17.95 -3.20 -3.16
N TYR A 67 17.58 -1.95 -2.92
CA TYR A 67 17.70 -0.92 -3.95
C TYR A 67 18.44 0.35 -3.55
N LEU A 68 18.55 0.65 -2.26
CA LEU A 68 19.04 1.95 -1.79
C LEU A 68 20.34 1.84 -0.96
N GLN A 69 21.18 0.84 -1.22
CA GLN A 69 22.43 0.67 -0.45
C GLN A 69 23.67 1.25 -1.14
N GLY A 70 23.63 1.47 -2.43
CA GLY A 70 24.74 2.05 -3.21
C GLY A 70 24.88 3.57 -3.03
N ASP A 71 25.99 4.13 -3.51
CA ASP A 71 26.19 5.58 -3.61
C ASP A 71 25.41 6.17 -4.77
N GLU A 72 25.24 5.41 -5.84
CA GLU A 72 24.32 5.69 -6.93
C GLU A 72 23.14 4.73 -6.86
N VAL A 73 21.93 5.28 -6.97
CA VAL A 73 20.68 4.54 -6.88
C VAL A 73 19.72 4.93 -8.00
N ARG A 74 18.85 4.03 -8.39
CA ARG A 74 17.73 4.38 -9.28
C ARG A 74 16.74 5.26 -8.53
N LEU A 75 16.57 6.50 -8.96
CA LEU A 75 15.77 7.50 -8.25
C LEU A 75 14.32 7.05 -8.03
N LYS A 76 13.71 6.35 -8.98
CA LYS A 76 12.35 5.80 -8.82
C LYS A 76 12.21 4.82 -7.65
N LYS A 77 13.31 4.17 -7.22
CA LYS A 77 13.29 3.21 -6.12
C LYS A 77 13.06 3.84 -4.75
N TYR A 78 13.31 5.16 -4.64
CA TYR A 78 12.88 5.90 -3.44
C TYR A 78 11.36 5.78 -3.21
N PHE A 79 10.54 5.86 -4.25
CA PHE A 79 9.09 5.74 -4.11
C PHE A 79 8.64 4.34 -3.68
N TYR A 80 9.43 3.29 -4.01
CA TYR A 80 9.15 1.93 -3.56
C TYR A 80 9.40 1.74 -2.06
N VAL A 81 10.16 2.64 -1.44
CA VAL A 81 10.42 2.66 0.01
C VAL A 81 9.55 3.70 0.71
N LEU A 82 9.46 4.92 0.16
CA LEU A 82 8.69 6.01 0.76
C LEU A 82 7.19 5.68 0.85
N ARG A 83 6.62 5.13 -0.24
CA ARG A 83 5.20 4.80 -0.26
C ARG A 83 4.79 3.85 0.87
N PRO A 84 5.40 2.67 1.05
CA PRO A 84 5.05 1.80 2.15
C PRO A 84 5.36 2.40 3.52
N LEU A 85 6.41 3.21 3.70
CA LEU A 85 6.65 3.90 4.98
C LEU A 85 5.56 4.91 5.31
N LEU A 86 5.09 5.69 4.33
CA LEU A 86 3.96 6.60 4.53
C LEU A 86 2.66 5.84 4.80
N ALA A 87 2.46 4.67 4.17
CA ALA A 87 1.33 3.80 4.47
C ALA A 87 1.39 3.24 5.90
N VAL A 88 2.58 2.90 6.42
CA VAL A 88 2.77 2.52 7.84
C VAL A 88 2.31 3.66 8.75
N ARG A 89 2.78 4.90 8.52
CA ARG A 89 2.36 6.08 9.29
C ARG A 89 0.85 6.32 9.23
N TRP A 90 0.26 6.13 8.05
CA TRP A 90 -1.19 6.26 7.85
C TRP A 90 -1.99 5.30 8.73
N VAL A 91 -1.59 4.01 8.70
CA VAL A 91 -2.24 2.96 9.51
C VAL A 91 -2.03 3.21 11.00
N GLU A 92 -0.82 3.56 11.42
CA GLU A 92 -0.50 3.86 12.82
C GLU A 92 -1.24 5.10 13.34
N ALA A 93 -1.57 6.04 12.47
CA ALA A 93 -2.42 7.20 12.79
C ALA A 93 -3.92 6.87 12.84
N GLY A 94 -4.31 5.60 12.68
CA GLY A 94 -5.73 5.18 12.74
C GLY A 94 -6.58 5.66 11.55
N LYS A 95 -5.98 6.05 10.43
CA LYS A 95 -6.69 6.58 9.26
C LYS A 95 -7.32 5.49 8.37
N GLY A 96 -7.32 4.22 8.82
CA GLY A 96 -7.87 3.10 8.08
C GLY A 96 -7.01 2.67 6.89
N VAL A 97 -7.67 2.27 5.80
CA VAL A 97 -7.01 1.78 4.58
C VAL A 97 -6.17 2.88 3.93
N PRO A 98 -4.86 2.67 3.71
CA PRO A 98 -4.03 3.66 3.04
C PRO A 98 -4.45 3.90 1.59
N PRO A 99 -4.50 5.16 1.13
CA PRO A 99 -4.88 5.47 -0.23
C PRO A 99 -3.85 4.95 -1.25
N MET A 100 -4.35 4.58 -2.43
CA MET A 100 -3.50 4.09 -3.52
C MET A 100 -2.64 5.19 -4.13
N ARG A 101 -3.11 6.43 -4.13
CA ARG A 101 -2.38 7.55 -4.71
C ARG A 101 -1.29 8.03 -3.76
N PHE A 102 -0.05 8.09 -4.27
CA PHE A 102 1.08 8.58 -3.48
C PHE A 102 0.88 10.04 -3.02
N ALA A 103 0.25 10.87 -3.85
CA ALA A 103 -0.04 12.25 -3.50
C ALA A 103 -0.97 12.38 -2.28
N GLU A 104 -1.95 11.48 -2.15
CA GLU A 104 -2.86 11.45 -1.00
C GLU A 104 -2.16 10.99 0.27
N LEU A 105 -1.31 9.94 0.18
CA LEU A 105 -0.45 9.52 1.28
C LEU A 105 0.46 10.66 1.76
N LEU A 106 1.05 11.36 0.79
CA LEU A 106 1.97 12.46 1.04
C LEU A 106 1.25 13.66 1.68
N ALA A 107 0.05 13.99 1.21
CA ALA A 107 -0.78 15.06 1.77
C ALA A 107 -1.26 14.75 3.19
N GLY A 108 -1.56 13.48 3.47
CA GLY A 108 -1.99 13.03 4.78
C GLY A 108 -0.86 12.75 5.77
N SER A 109 0.40 12.98 5.39
CA SER A 109 1.58 12.74 6.22
C SER A 109 2.19 14.07 6.68
N GLU A 110 2.47 14.17 7.98
CA GLU A 110 3.23 15.28 8.53
C GLU A 110 4.72 15.06 8.26
N LEU A 111 5.25 15.80 7.31
CA LEU A 111 6.65 15.77 6.90
C LEU A 111 7.27 17.14 7.08
N ASP A 112 8.56 17.14 7.41
CA ASP A 112 9.38 18.36 7.39
C ASP A 112 9.37 19.00 6.00
N ALA A 113 9.38 20.34 5.93
CA ALA A 113 9.30 21.09 4.69
C ALA A 113 10.45 20.78 3.72
N ALA A 114 11.66 20.59 4.25
CA ALA A 114 12.82 20.26 3.43
C ALA A 114 12.70 18.85 2.82
N LEU A 115 12.26 17.88 3.62
CA LEU A 115 11.99 16.53 3.17
C LEU A 115 10.88 16.50 2.10
N ARG A 116 9.82 17.28 2.33
CA ARG A 116 8.72 17.41 1.37
C ARG A 116 9.21 17.97 0.05
N ALA A 117 10.00 19.04 0.06
CA ALA A 117 10.56 19.64 -1.15
C ALA A 117 11.44 18.65 -1.93
N GLU A 118 12.25 17.84 -1.23
CA GLU A 118 13.10 16.83 -1.88
C GLU A 118 12.26 15.70 -2.53
N ILE A 119 11.15 15.31 -1.91
CA ILE A 119 10.22 14.34 -2.50
C ILE A 119 9.54 14.93 -3.73
N ASP A 120 9.09 16.18 -3.67
CA ASP A 120 8.43 16.86 -4.79
C ASP A 120 9.40 17.03 -5.98
N GLU A 121 10.67 17.37 -5.74
CA GLU A 121 11.71 17.36 -6.77
C GLU A 121 11.87 15.99 -7.45
N LEU A 122 11.91 14.92 -6.65
CA LEU A 122 11.99 13.57 -7.21
C LEU A 122 10.75 13.19 -8.03
N LEU A 123 9.56 13.65 -7.63
CA LEU A 123 8.33 13.44 -8.42
C LEU A 123 8.40 14.14 -9.76
N GLU A 124 8.87 15.40 -9.81
CA GLU A 124 9.06 16.14 -11.05
C GLU A 124 10.09 15.45 -11.96
N ARG A 125 11.21 15.01 -11.40
CA ARG A 125 12.24 14.27 -12.16
C ARG A 125 11.66 12.98 -12.74
N LYS A 126 10.91 12.21 -11.95
CA LYS A 126 10.24 10.98 -12.42
C LYS A 126 9.29 11.26 -13.60
N GLN A 127 8.63 12.41 -13.63
CA GLN A 127 7.73 12.77 -14.73
C GLN A 127 8.47 13.13 -16.01
N ARG A 128 9.66 13.74 -15.92
CA ARG A 128 10.46 14.20 -17.05
C ARG A 128 11.41 13.13 -17.59
N ALA A 129 11.94 12.29 -16.71
CA ALA A 129 12.95 11.29 -17.05
C ALA A 129 12.34 9.90 -17.24
N GLY A 130 12.98 9.11 -18.11
CA GLY A 130 12.63 7.70 -18.30
C GLY A 130 12.84 6.85 -17.04
N GLU A 131 12.35 5.61 -17.08
CA GLU A 131 12.33 4.68 -15.94
C GLU A 131 13.70 4.30 -15.36
N ALA A 132 14.81 4.59 -16.05
CA ALA A 132 16.16 4.10 -15.72
C ALA A 132 17.09 5.15 -15.13
N GLU A 133 16.57 6.32 -14.70
CA GLU A 133 17.43 7.39 -14.19
C GLU A 133 18.13 6.98 -12.88
N TYR A 134 19.45 6.99 -12.90
CA TYR A 134 20.33 6.88 -11.74
C TYR A 134 20.72 8.25 -11.23
N GLY A 135 20.99 8.36 -9.94
CA GLY A 135 21.49 9.56 -9.34
C GLY A 135 22.18 9.26 -8.01
N LEU A 136 22.92 10.24 -7.51
CA LEU A 136 23.57 10.13 -6.22
C LEU A 136 22.52 9.91 -5.11
N ARG A 137 22.93 9.15 -4.13
CA ARG A 137 22.15 8.93 -2.91
C ARG A 137 21.78 10.27 -2.27
N ARG A 138 20.50 10.40 -1.90
CA ARG A 138 19.92 11.58 -1.26
C ARG A 138 20.03 11.48 0.26
N PRO A 139 20.93 12.22 0.92
CA PRO A 139 21.20 12.05 2.35
C PRO A 139 19.98 12.27 3.24
N LEU A 140 19.17 13.31 2.96
CA LEU A 140 17.98 13.64 3.73
C LEU A 140 16.92 12.54 3.66
N LEU A 141 16.64 12.04 2.44
CA LEU A 141 15.71 10.91 2.25
C LEU A 141 16.23 9.63 2.93
N HIS A 142 17.53 9.36 2.86
CA HIS A 142 18.12 8.22 3.55
C HIS A 142 18.01 8.32 5.06
N ALA A 143 18.28 9.50 5.63
CA ALA A 143 18.14 9.75 7.06
C ALA A 143 16.70 9.50 7.51
N PHE A 144 15.72 10.05 6.79
CA PHE A 144 14.30 9.82 7.05
C PHE A 144 13.95 8.34 6.97
N ILE A 145 14.30 7.64 5.89
CA ILE A 145 13.99 6.22 5.70
C ILE A 145 14.57 5.38 6.84
N ARG A 146 15.83 5.61 7.21
CA ARG A 146 16.47 4.88 8.32
C ARG A 146 15.77 5.15 9.65
N ALA A 147 15.42 6.40 9.93
CA ALA A 147 14.69 6.76 11.15
C ALA A 147 13.33 6.07 11.21
N GLU A 148 12.57 6.07 10.10
CA GLU A 148 11.27 5.39 10.01
C GLU A 148 11.38 3.87 10.12
N LEU A 149 12.39 3.25 9.52
CA LEU A 149 12.63 1.82 9.67
C LEU A 149 13.00 1.45 11.11
N ALA A 150 13.86 2.22 11.76
CA ALA A 150 14.20 2.00 13.17
C ALA A 150 12.99 2.21 14.09
N ARG A 151 12.20 3.28 13.89
CA ARG A 151 10.96 3.52 14.62
C ARG A 151 9.98 2.36 14.43
N GLY A 152 9.90 1.84 13.22
CA GLY A 152 8.99 0.78 12.83
C GLY A 152 9.33 -0.62 13.35
N GLU A 153 10.50 -0.85 13.94
CA GLU A 153 10.86 -2.16 14.52
C GLU A 153 9.94 -2.55 15.69
N ILE A 154 9.51 -1.56 16.47
CA ILE A 154 8.58 -1.76 17.59
C ILE A 154 7.23 -1.16 17.19
N PRO A 155 6.23 -2.00 16.84
CA PRO A 155 4.93 -1.50 16.46
C PRO A 155 4.18 -0.93 17.67
N PRO A 156 3.37 0.13 17.47
CA PRO A 156 2.38 0.50 18.47
C PRO A 156 1.32 -0.61 18.59
N LEU A 157 0.55 -0.56 19.67
CA LEU A 157 -0.59 -1.46 19.84
C LEU A 157 -1.66 -1.11 18.79
N LEU A 158 -1.88 -2.00 17.85
CA LEU A 158 -2.86 -1.84 16.78
C LEU A 158 -3.91 -2.94 16.85
N PRO A 159 -5.17 -2.64 16.54
CA PRO A 159 -6.21 -3.67 16.49
C PRO A 159 -5.95 -4.65 15.33
N ASP A 160 -6.13 -5.94 15.63
CA ASP A 160 -6.15 -7.03 14.62
C ASP A 160 -7.59 -7.60 14.48
N SER A 161 -8.59 -6.87 14.95
CA SER A 161 -9.98 -7.28 14.83
C SER A 161 -10.43 -7.22 13.36
N ARG A 162 -10.97 -8.34 12.90
CA ARG A 162 -11.72 -8.42 11.65
C ARG A 162 -13.17 -8.70 12.04
N GLU A 163 -14.06 -7.81 11.67
CA GLU A 163 -15.49 -7.92 12.00
C GLU A 163 -16.31 -8.59 10.88
N GLY A 164 -15.66 -8.83 9.72
CA GLY A 164 -16.30 -9.42 8.55
C GLY A 164 -16.68 -10.89 8.75
N ASP A 165 -17.93 -11.25 8.40
CA ASP A 165 -18.41 -12.63 8.37
C ASP A 165 -18.08 -13.26 7.00
N VAL A 166 -17.37 -14.39 7.03
CA VAL A 166 -17.02 -15.15 5.82
C VAL A 166 -18.28 -15.55 5.03
N LYS A 167 -19.41 -15.79 5.71
CA LYS A 167 -20.68 -16.13 5.04
C LYS A 167 -21.21 -14.98 4.17
N GLU A 168 -21.02 -13.74 4.58
CA GLU A 168 -21.40 -12.58 3.76
C GLU A 168 -20.55 -12.51 2.49
N LEU A 169 -19.26 -12.80 2.60
CA LEU A 169 -18.36 -12.85 1.46
C LEU A 169 -18.71 -13.99 0.51
N ASP A 170 -18.96 -15.18 1.05
CA ASP A 170 -19.41 -16.35 0.26
C ASP A 170 -20.73 -16.06 -0.44
N SER A 171 -21.68 -15.41 0.24
CA SER A 171 -22.95 -15.01 -0.34
C SER A 171 -22.78 -14.03 -1.49
N LEU A 172 -21.92 -13.02 -1.34
CA LEU A 172 -21.60 -12.07 -2.41
C LEU A 172 -20.97 -12.77 -3.61
N MET A 173 -20.02 -13.67 -3.37
CA MET A 173 -19.37 -14.47 -4.41
C MET A 173 -20.40 -15.32 -5.17
N TYR A 174 -21.26 -16.05 -4.45
CA TYR A 174 -22.32 -16.86 -5.03
C TYR A 174 -23.27 -16.03 -5.89
N GLN A 175 -23.77 -14.92 -5.36
CA GLN A 175 -24.68 -14.02 -6.09
C GLN A 175 -24.02 -13.48 -7.37
N THR A 176 -22.74 -13.09 -7.30
CA THR A 176 -22.01 -12.56 -8.45
C THR A 176 -21.85 -13.60 -9.56
N VAL A 177 -21.57 -14.86 -9.19
CA VAL A 177 -21.45 -15.97 -10.16
C VAL A 177 -22.82 -16.30 -10.76
N MET A 178 -23.87 -16.41 -9.94
CA MET A 178 -25.22 -16.82 -10.41
C MET A 178 -25.90 -15.75 -11.26
N ARG A 179 -25.57 -14.47 -11.13
CA ARG A 179 -26.08 -13.41 -12.02
C ARG A 179 -25.50 -13.49 -13.44
N ARG A 180 -24.35 -14.13 -13.61
CA ARG A 180 -23.66 -14.26 -14.90
C ARG A 180 -23.93 -15.60 -15.60
N ALA A 181 -24.58 -16.51 -14.92
CA ALA A 181 -25.01 -17.82 -15.47
C ALA A 181 -26.40 -17.71 -16.08
#